data_16edc25e555e51e7144f05b31e455874
#
_entry.id   16edc25e555e51e7144f05b31e455874
#
_cell.length_a   1.000
_cell.length_b   1.000
_cell.length_c   1.000
_cell.angle_alpha   90.00
_cell.angle_beta   90.00
_cell.angle_gamma   90.00
#
_symmetry.space_group_name_H-M   'P 1'
#
loop_
_entity.id
_entity.type
_entity.pdbx_description
1 polymer ?
#
loop_
_entity_poly.entity_id
_entity_poly.type
_entity_poly.pdbx_seq_one_letter_code
_entity_poly.pdbx_strand_id
1 'polypeptide(L)'
;MPLLILVAEDDPAIRLSINDYLELNGYGVITAENGKQALEMLEKYHPHLLISDIKMPYQDGYKLIENIRRLPQYRLLPVILLSEKQETTARIQGYQVGCDLYLPKPFEMEELGAIIRNLLERSQVIHSELRFSRDNSSEKVELIQSDAVSAIDTNPEHFGKIHDKLKLTQRETEVLQLLIEGRSNIEIGQQLHLSHRTIEKYVSSLLRKSDLNNRVELICYAMEHQLV
;
A
#
# COMPACT_ATOMS: atom_id res chain seq x y z
N MET A 1 2.74 -4.57 -21.83
CA MET A 1 4.10 -4.30 -21.32
C MET A 1 4.30 -5.19 -20.08
N PRO A 2 5.46 -5.80 -19.87
CA PRO A 2 5.71 -6.56 -18.66
C PRO A 2 5.62 -5.66 -17.42
N LEU A 3 5.13 -6.21 -16.31
CA LEU A 3 5.13 -5.51 -15.03
C LEU A 3 6.58 -5.32 -14.57
N LEU A 4 6.91 -4.10 -14.16
CA LEU A 4 8.28 -3.71 -13.79
C LEU A 4 8.46 -3.81 -12.28
N ILE A 5 9.52 -4.49 -11.84
CA ILE A 5 9.87 -4.68 -10.43
C ILE A 5 11.21 -4.02 -10.15
N LEU A 6 11.30 -3.24 -9.07
CA LEU A 6 12.56 -2.69 -8.58
C LEU A 6 13.09 -3.59 -7.46
N VAL A 7 14.35 -4.01 -7.59
CA VAL A 7 15.06 -4.82 -6.59
C VAL A 7 16.22 -3.99 -6.01
N ALA A 8 16.13 -3.64 -4.73
CA ALA A 8 17.16 -2.94 -3.96
C ALA A 8 17.83 -3.95 -3.02
N GLU A 9 19.05 -4.35 -3.34
CA GLU A 9 19.84 -5.36 -2.63
C GLU A 9 21.33 -5.04 -2.82
N ASP A 10 22.11 -4.96 -1.76
CA ASP A 10 23.53 -4.65 -1.84
C ASP A 10 24.39 -5.87 -2.19
N ASP A 11 23.97 -7.06 -1.78
CA ASP A 11 24.67 -8.29 -2.17
C ASP A 11 24.43 -8.60 -3.67
N PRO A 12 25.51 -8.59 -4.50
CA PRO A 12 25.37 -8.80 -5.94
C PRO A 12 24.90 -10.21 -6.30
N ALA A 13 25.19 -11.23 -5.49
CA ALA A 13 24.76 -12.59 -5.78
C ALA A 13 23.26 -12.78 -5.53
N ILE A 14 22.75 -12.24 -4.43
CA ILE A 14 21.33 -12.26 -4.12
C ILE A 14 20.57 -11.42 -5.14
N ARG A 15 21.06 -10.22 -5.45
CA ARG A 15 20.45 -9.31 -6.43
C ARG A 15 20.35 -9.97 -7.81
N LEU A 16 21.42 -10.63 -8.27
CA LEU A 16 21.40 -11.34 -9.54
C LEU A 16 20.43 -12.52 -9.53
N SER A 17 20.43 -13.31 -8.47
CA SER A 17 19.54 -14.46 -8.35
C SER A 17 18.06 -14.07 -8.40
N ILE A 18 17.69 -12.97 -7.72
CA ILE A 18 16.32 -12.43 -7.77
C ILE A 18 16.02 -11.90 -9.17
N ASN A 19 16.95 -11.16 -9.77
CA ASN A 19 16.79 -10.63 -11.14
C ASN A 19 16.49 -11.76 -12.13
N ASP A 20 17.36 -12.77 -12.18
CA ASP A 20 17.25 -13.87 -13.14
C ASP A 20 15.92 -14.65 -12.95
N TYR A 21 15.55 -14.92 -11.71
CA TYR A 21 14.28 -15.56 -11.40
C TYR A 21 13.08 -14.76 -11.89
N LEU A 22 13.06 -13.45 -11.68
CA LEU A 22 11.96 -12.58 -12.09
C LEU A 22 11.88 -12.42 -13.60
N GLU A 23 13.01 -12.26 -14.29
CA GLU A 23 13.05 -12.18 -15.75
C GLU A 23 12.56 -13.48 -16.41
N LEU A 24 12.96 -14.64 -15.87
CA LEU A 24 12.46 -15.96 -16.33
C LEU A 24 10.95 -16.11 -16.14
N ASN A 25 10.36 -15.42 -15.16
CA ASN A 25 8.92 -15.39 -14.92
C ASN A 25 8.18 -14.27 -15.69
N GLY A 26 8.86 -13.57 -16.61
CA GLY A 26 8.24 -12.59 -17.52
C GLY A 26 8.07 -11.19 -16.94
N TYR A 27 8.72 -10.86 -15.83
CA TYR A 27 8.76 -9.50 -15.28
C TYR A 27 9.88 -8.69 -15.91
N GLY A 28 9.70 -7.37 -16.05
CA GLY A 28 10.81 -6.45 -16.25
C GLY A 28 11.47 -6.16 -14.90
N VAL A 29 12.79 -6.12 -14.86
CA VAL A 29 13.51 -5.88 -13.60
C VAL A 29 14.45 -4.69 -13.73
N ILE A 30 14.48 -3.85 -12.71
CA ILE A 30 15.53 -2.86 -12.48
C ILE A 30 16.14 -3.10 -11.12
N THR A 31 17.44 -2.90 -11.01
CA THR A 31 18.20 -3.19 -9.78
C THR A 31 18.85 -1.95 -9.22
N ALA A 32 18.98 -1.90 -7.91
CA ALA A 32 19.71 -0.87 -7.17
C ALA A 32 20.55 -1.54 -6.08
N GLU A 33 21.72 -0.95 -5.78
CA GLU A 33 22.67 -1.47 -4.79
C GLU A 33 22.51 -0.84 -3.40
N ASN A 34 21.62 0.14 -3.28
CA ASN A 34 21.34 0.85 -2.03
C ASN A 34 20.03 1.62 -2.13
N GLY A 35 19.52 2.07 -0.98
CA GLY A 35 18.25 2.78 -0.92
C GLY A 35 18.22 4.13 -1.64
N LYS A 36 19.39 4.83 -1.75
CA LYS A 36 19.45 6.09 -2.48
C LYS A 36 19.27 5.86 -3.99
N GLN A 37 20.01 4.91 -4.55
CA GLN A 37 19.87 4.54 -5.95
C GLN A 37 18.45 3.99 -6.23
N ALA A 38 17.86 3.24 -5.29
CA ALA A 38 16.50 2.75 -5.42
C ALA A 38 15.48 3.89 -5.55
N LEU A 39 15.60 4.98 -4.80
CA LEU A 39 14.75 6.16 -4.95
C LEU A 39 14.89 6.80 -6.33
N GLU A 40 16.12 6.96 -6.83
CA GLU A 40 16.38 7.52 -8.16
C GLU A 40 15.75 6.64 -9.27
N MET A 41 15.88 5.30 -9.14
CA MET A 41 15.28 4.36 -10.09
C MET A 41 13.74 4.35 -10.01
N LEU A 42 13.18 4.47 -8.81
CA LEU A 42 11.75 4.55 -8.59
C LEU A 42 11.13 5.77 -9.28
N GLU A 43 11.73 6.94 -9.14
CA GLU A 43 11.28 8.17 -9.80
C GLU A 43 11.40 8.12 -11.32
N LYS A 44 12.45 7.48 -11.83
CA LYS A 44 12.74 7.41 -13.26
C LYS A 44 11.87 6.38 -13.99
N TYR A 45 11.61 5.23 -13.38
CA TYR A 45 11.03 4.08 -14.08
C TYR A 45 9.61 3.71 -13.62
N HIS A 46 9.13 4.25 -12.51
CA HIS A 46 7.79 4.01 -11.97
C HIS A 46 7.46 2.51 -11.85
N PRO A 47 8.20 1.71 -11.07
CA PRO A 47 7.97 0.29 -10.94
C PRO A 47 6.60 -0.01 -10.30
N HIS A 48 6.11 -1.23 -10.53
CA HIS A 48 4.83 -1.71 -10.02
C HIS A 48 4.95 -2.41 -8.67
N LEU A 49 6.18 -2.77 -8.25
CA LEU A 49 6.50 -3.39 -6.97
C LEU A 49 7.95 -3.10 -6.62
N LEU A 50 8.23 -2.92 -5.32
CA LEU A 50 9.58 -2.82 -4.76
C LEU A 50 9.89 -4.03 -3.90
N ILE A 51 11.05 -4.64 -4.14
CA ILE A 51 11.69 -5.58 -3.23
C ILE A 51 12.91 -4.88 -2.66
N SER A 52 13.07 -4.83 -1.34
CA SER A 52 14.20 -4.14 -0.70
C SER A 52 14.80 -4.97 0.40
N ASP A 53 16.12 -5.12 0.40
CA ASP A 53 16.83 -5.52 1.61
C ASP A 53 16.75 -4.42 2.67
N ILE A 54 16.84 -4.82 3.94
CA ILE A 54 16.88 -3.87 5.05
C ILE A 54 18.26 -3.28 5.21
N LYS A 55 19.29 -4.13 5.18
CA LYS A 55 20.67 -3.71 5.42
C LYS A 55 21.37 -3.33 4.12
N MET A 56 21.33 -2.07 3.77
CA MET A 56 22.03 -1.54 2.62
C MET A 56 22.90 -0.34 3.00
N PRO A 57 24.00 -0.09 2.29
CA PRO A 57 24.83 1.09 2.50
C PRO A 57 24.10 2.39 2.15
N TYR A 58 24.53 3.51 2.72
CA TYR A 58 24.01 4.87 2.52
C TYR A 58 22.58 5.10 3.01
N GLN A 59 21.64 4.25 2.64
CA GLN A 59 20.24 4.33 3.04
C GLN A 59 19.68 2.93 3.18
N ASP A 60 19.26 2.56 4.38
CA ASP A 60 18.64 1.27 4.68
C ASP A 60 17.20 1.15 4.12
N GLY A 61 16.68 -0.09 4.09
CA GLY A 61 15.35 -0.39 3.55
C GLY A 61 14.22 0.26 4.34
N TYR A 62 14.34 0.42 5.64
CA TYR A 62 13.32 1.10 6.44
C TYR A 62 13.20 2.57 6.04
N LYS A 63 14.34 3.25 5.92
CA LYS A 63 14.40 4.66 5.51
C LYS A 63 13.92 4.86 4.08
N LEU A 64 14.24 3.90 3.21
CA LEU A 64 13.74 3.90 1.83
C LEU A 64 12.22 3.87 1.81
N ILE A 65 11.58 2.96 2.56
CA ILE A 65 10.12 2.86 2.61
C ILE A 65 9.48 4.11 3.22
N GLU A 66 10.03 4.64 4.32
CA GLU A 66 9.54 5.90 4.90
C GLU A 66 9.51 7.03 3.87
N ASN A 67 10.57 7.17 3.07
CA ASN A 67 10.65 8.18 2.01
C ASN A 67 9.61 7.93 0.91
N ILE A 68 9.46 6.69 0.46
CA ILE A 68 8.48 6.30 -0.57
C ILE A 68 7.05 6.59 -0.10
N ARG A 69 6.71 6.24 1.14
CA ARG A 69 5.34 6.46 1.68
C ARG A 69 4.98 7.94 1.85
N ARG A 70 5.95 8.83 1.87
CA ARG A 70 5.73 10.30 1.85
C ARG A 70 5.35 10.83 0.47
N LEU A 71 5.69 10.10 -0.60
CA LEU A 71 5.40 10.49 -1.97
C LEU A 71 4.00 10.00 -2.36
N PRO A 72 3.04 10.90 -2.69
CA PRO A 72 1.64 10.52 -2.95
C PRO A 72 1.49 9.44 -4.02
N GLN A 73 2.28 9.51 -5.09
CA GLN A 73 2.24 8.57 -6.22
C GLN A 73 2.70 7.15 -5.88
N TYR A 74 3.42 6.95 -4.76
CA TYR A 74 3.96 5.65 -4.36
C TYR A 74 3.39 5.12 -3.04
N ARG A 75 2.37 5.77 -2.50
CA ARG A 75 1.75 5.34 -1.24
C ARG A 75 1.18 3.94 -1.29
N LEU A 76 0.65 3.55 -2.45
CA LEU A 76 0.06 2.23 -2.70
C LEU A 76 1.02 1.27 -3.43
N LEU A 77 2.27 1.67 -3.66
CA LEU A 77 3.26 0.79 -4.26
C LEU A 77 3.49 -0.43 -3.36
N PRO A 78 3.27 -1.66 -3.82
CA PRO A 78 3.57 -2.85 -3.03
C PRO A 78 5.05 -2.94 -2.70
N VAL A 79 5.37 -3.22 -1.43
CA VAL A 79 6.75 -3.31 -0.94
C VAL A 79 6.97 -4.60 -0.15
N ILE A 80 7.96 -5.38 -0.59
CA ILE A 80 8.47 -6.54 0.11
C ILE A 80 9.80 -6.17 0.76
N LEU A 81 9.94 -6.37 2.08
CA LEU A 81 11.21 -6.27 2.79
C LEU A 81 11.86 -7.64 2.93
N LEU A 82 13.10 -7.76 2.50
CA LEU A 82 13.97 -8.92 2.74
C LEU A 82 14.81 -8.64 3.99
N SER A 83 15.03 -9.65 4.84
CA SER A 83 15.78 -9.44 6.07
C SER A 83 16.45 -10.69 6.60
N GLU A 84 17.70 -10.56 7.04
CA GLU A 84 18.38 -11.59 7.84
C GLU A 84 17.82 -11.70 9.27
N LYS A 85 17.08 -10.68 9.73
CA LYS A 85 16.53 -10.66 11.08
C LYS A 85 15.20 -11.40 11.12
N GLN A 86 15.15 -12.47 11.90
CA GLN A 86 13.94 -13.24 12.15
C GLN A 86 13.16 -12.78 13.38
N GLU A 87 13.69 -11.79 14.10
CA GLU A 87 13.11 -11.28 15.33
C GLU A 87 11.76 -10.61 15.09
N THR A 88 10.82 -10.85 15.97
CA THR A 88 9.48 -10.25 15.92
C THR A 88 9.53 -8.72 15.95
N THR A 89 10.48 -8.14 16.68
CA THR A 89 10.68 -6.68 16.76
C THR A 89 11.03 -6.06 15.42
N ALA A 90 11.94 -6.68 14.66
CA ALA A 90 12.33 -6.21 13.33
C ALA A 90 11.17 -6.30 12.32
N ARG A 91 10.38 -7.38 12.40
CA ARG A 91 9.20 -7.56 11.56
C ARG A 91 8.11 -6.52 11.88
N ILE A 92 7.87 -6.27 13.17
CA ILE A 92 6.94 -5.21 13.60
C ILE A 92 7.39 -3.86 13.05
N GLN A 93 8.68 -3.53 13.13
CA GLN A 93 9.22 -2.30 12.56
C GLN A 93 9.00 -2.21 11.06
N GLY A 94 9.18 -3.31 10.30
CA GLY A 94 8.92 -3.36 8.87
C GLY A 94 7.49 -2.98 8.51
N TYR A 95 6.51 -3.57 9.21
CA TYR A 95 5.10 -3.21 9.01
C TYR A 95 4.78 -1.79 9.45
N GLN A 96 5.45 -1.29 10.49
CA GLN A 96 5.28 0.09 10.98
C GLN A 96 5.72 1.14 9.97
N VAL A 97 6.81 0.91 9.24
CA VAL A 97 7.26 1.83 8.18
C VAL A 97 6.43 1.70 6.90
N GLY A 98 5.56 0.67 6.82
CA GLY A 98 4.60 0.51 5.73
C GLY A 98 5.02 -0.49 4.66
N CYS A 99 5.80 -1.54 4.97
CA CYS A 99 5.95 -2.67 4.05
C CYS A 99 4.65 -3.49 4.02
N ASP A 100 4.37 -4.08 2.87
CA ASP A 100 3.21 -4.96 2.68
C ASP A 100 3.53 -6.39 3.09
N LEU A 101 4.78 -6.80 2.93
CA LEU A 101 5.28 -8.09 3.37
C LEU A 101 6.72 -8.01 3.87
N TYR A 102 7.01 -8.77 4.91
CA TYR A 102 8.34 -8.98 5.47
C TYR A 102 8.75 -10.43 5.27
N LEU A 103 9.80 -10.68 4.47
CA LEU A 103 10.29 -12.01 4.12
C LEU A 103 11.67 -12.24 4.75
N PRO A 104 11.82 -13.17 5.70
CA PRO A 104 13.11 -13.48 6.31
C PRO A 104 14.02 -14.25 5.33
N LYS A 105 15.32 -13.94 5.34
CA LYS A 105 16.36 -14.73 4.67
C LYS A 105 16.81 -15.89 5.59
N PRO A 106 17.07 -17.11 5.05
CA PRO A 106 16.93 -17.51 3.66
C PRO A 106 15.48 -17.76 3.26
N PHE A 107 15.12 -17.53 2.01
CA PHE A 107 13.82 -17.79 1.41
C PHE A 107 13.96 -18.55 0.09
N GLU A 108 12.92 -19.24 -0.31
CA GLU A 108 12.85 -19.91 -1.61
C GLU A 108 12.35 -18.93 -2.69
N MET A 109 12.91 -19.03 -3.91
CA MET A 109 12.52 -18.12 -5.00
C MET A 109 11.06 -18.31 -5.42
N GLU A 110 10.54 -19.53 -5.31
CA GLU A 110 9.13 -19.87 -5.55
C GLU A 110 8.20 -19.18 -4.55
N GLU A 111 8.62 -19.08 -3.27
CA GLU A 111 7.88 -18.34 -2.24
C GLU A 111 7.82 -16.86 -2.59
N LEU A 112 8.96 -16.24 -2.90
CA LEU A 112 9.03 -14.85 -3.34
C LEU A 112 8.15 -14.62 -4.57
N GLY A 113 8.19 -15.51 -5.56
CA GLY A 113 7.39 -15.45 -6.78
C GLY A 113 5.88 -15.53 -6.51
N ALA A 114 5.45 -16.39 -5.59
CA ALA A 114 4.03 -16.48 -5.20
C ALA A 114 3.53 -15.20 -4.52
N ILE A 115 4.34 -14.62 -3.63
CA ILE A 115 4.07 -13.37 -2.95
C ILE A 115 3.94 -12.21 -3.96
N ILE A 116 4.88 -12.09 -4.88
CA ILE A 116 4.89 -11.05 -5.91
C ILE A 116 3.62 -11.09 -6.75
N ARG A 117 3.23 -12.29 -7.25
CA ARG A 117 1.99 -12.45 -8.02
C ARG A 117 0.78 -11.95 -7.24
N ASN A 118 0.63 -12.38 -6.00
CA ASN A 118 -0.49 -11.99 -5.15
C ASN A 118 -0.55 -10.47 -4.93
N LEU A 119 0.59 -9.82 -4.62
CA LEU A 119 0.64 -8.38 -4.41
C LEU A 119 0.36 -7.58 -5.68
N LEU A 120 0.88 -8.02 -6.83
CA LEU A 120 0.66 -7.35 -8.11
C LEU A 120 -0.80 -7.50 -8.59
N GLU A 121 -1.40 -8.69 -8.46
CA GLU A 121 -2.80 -8.92 -8.80
C GLU A 121 -3.72 -7.99 -7.98
N ARG A 122 -3.51 -7.91 -6.67
CA ARG A 122 -4.27 -7.02 -5.79
C ARG A 122 -4.07 -5.54 -6.15
N SER A 123 -2.84 -5.13 -6.44
CA SER A 123 -2.55 -3.75 -6.85
C SER A 123 -3.26 -3.39 -8.16
N GLN A 124 -3.34 -4.30 -9.13
CA GLN A 124 -4.06 -4.08 -10.38
C GLN A 124 -5.57 -3.90 -10.17
N VAL A 125 -6.18 -4.71 -9.30
CA VAL A 125 -7.60 -4.56 -8.94
C VAL A 125 -7.86 -3.17 -8.36
N ILE A 126 -7.04 -2.74 -7.38
CA ILE A 126 -7.16 -1.41 -6.76
C ILE A 126 -7.05 -0.29 -7.81
N HIS A 127 -6.07 -0.38 -8.70
CA HIS A 127 -5.90 0.62 -9.75
C HIS A 127 -7.05 0.65 -10.75
N SER A 128 -7.65 -0.48 -11.09
CA SER A 128 -8.83 -0.54 -11.95
C SER A 128 -10.04 0.10 -11.30
N GLU A 129 -10.32 -0.22 -10.05
CA GLU A 129 -11.42 0.36 -9.28
C GLU A 129 -11.30 1.90 -9.15
N LEU A 130 -10.10 2.39 -8.86
CA LEU A 130 -9.83 3.83 -8.77
C LEU A 130 -10.06 4.55 -10.12
N ARG A 131 -9.80 3.91 -11.25
CA ARG A 131 -10.08 4.47 -12.59
C ARG A 131 -11.58 4.51 -12.86
N PHE A 132 -12.30 3.42 -12.61
CA PHE A 132 -13.76 3.38 -12.77
C PHE A 132 -14.48 4.42 -11.91
N SER A 133 -14.01 4.65 -10.70
CA SER A 133 -14.57 5.68 -9.81
C SER A 133 -14.32 7.11 -10.34
N ARG A 134 -13.21 7.37 -11.01
CA ARG A 134 -12.90 8.66 -11.63
C ARG A 134 -13.73 8.92 -12.89
N ASP A 135 -13.87 7.92 -13.76
CA ASP A 135 -14.64 8.05 -15.01
C ASP A 135 -16.12 8.28 -14.72
N ASN A 136 -16.70 7.55 -13.76
CA ASN A 136 -18.08 7.79 -13.31
C ASN A 136 -18.29 9.17 -12.67
N SER A 137 -17.27 9.76 -12.07
CA SER A 137 -17.34 11.12 -11.52
C SER A 137 -17.28 12.19 -12.61
N SER A 138 -16.56 11.92 -13.71
CA SER A 138 -16.44 12.84 -14.85
C SER A 138 -17.71 12.85 -15.70
N GLU A 139 -18.34 11.71 -15.96
CA GLU A 139 -19.62 11.65 -16.67
C GLU A 139 -20.76 12.32 -15.89
N LYS A 140 -20.76 12.24 -14.57
CA LYS A 140 -21.75 12.98 -13.75
C LYS A 140 -21.58 14.50 -13.79
N VAL A 141 -20.38 15.00 -14.01
CA VAL A 141 -20.12 16.44 -14.10
C VAL A 141 -20.52 17.02 -15.46
N GLU A 142 -20.38 16.28 -16.55
CA GLU A 142 -20.84 16.74 -17.88
C GLU A 142 -22.38 16.70 -18.06
N LEU A 143 -23.09 15.79 -17.34
CA LEU A 143 -24.57 15.73 -17.38
C LEU A 143 -25.26 16.79 -16.49
N ILE A 144 -24.52 17.51 -15.63
CA ILE A 144 -25.07 18.53 -14.71
C ILE A 144 -25.00 19.95 -15.30
N GLN A 145 -24.36 20.13 -16.48
CA GLN A 145 -24.28 21.47 -17.12
C GLN A 145 -25.42 21.80 -18.10
N SER A 146 -26.41 20.90 -18.29
CA SER A 146 -27.62 21.23 -19.02
C SER A 146 -28.85 20.85 -18.20
N ASP A 147 -29.38 21.82 -17.52
CA ASP A 147 -30.71 22.04 -16.95
C ASP A 147 -30.81 22.21 -15.42
N ALA A 148 -31.07 23.49 -15.10
CA ALA A 148 -31.91 23.99 -14.01
C ALA A 148 -31.55 23.60 -12.56
N VAL A 149 -30.95 24.56 -11.88
CA VAL A 149 -31.24 25.00 -10.51
C VAL A 149 -32.63 24.57 -10.03
N SER A 150 -32.70 23.49 -9.23
CA SER A 150 -33.62 23.39 -8.09
C SER A 150 -33.43 22.06 -7.34
N ALA A 151 -33.29 22.18 -6.02
CA ALA A 151 -33.40 21.13 -4.99
C ALA A 151 -32.26 20.10 -4.93
N ILE A 152 -31.21 20.44 -4.21
CA ILE A 152 -30.31 19.48 -3.55
C ILE A 152 -31.10 18.91 -2.37
N ASP A 153 -31.69 17.74 -2.59
CA ASP A 153 -32.22 16.92 -1.51
C ASP A 153 -31.08 16.10 -0.91
N THR A 154 -30.44 16.67 0.10
CA THR A 154 -29.46 15.95 0.91
C THR A 154 -30.20 15.00 1.83
N ASN A 155 -30.48 13.80 1.35
CA ASN A 155 -31.08 12.77 2.18
C ASN A 155 -29.97 12.00 2.93
N PRO A 156 -29.85 12.15 4.27
CA PRO A 156 -28.80 11.51 5.08
C PRO A 156 -28.98 9.99 5.24
N GLU A 157 -30.02 9.40 4.69
CA GLU A 157 -30.39 8.02 4.98
C GLU A 157 -29.59 6.94 4.21
N HIS A 158 -28.78 7.31 3.21
CA HIS A 158 -27.98 6.33 2.48
C HIS A 158 -26.61 6.06 3.12
N PHE A 159 -26.09 7.00 3.90
CA PHE A 159 -24.83 6.85 4.63
C PHE A 159 -24.92 5.97 5.89
N GLY A 160 -26.13 5.78 6.42
CA GLY A 160 -26.34 5.05 7.69
C GLY A 160 -26.31 3.53 7.62
N LYS A 161 -26.51 2.92 6.44
CA LYS A 161 -26.83 1.48 6.37
C LYS A 161 -25.62 0.54 6.42
N ILE A 162 -24.43 0.97 6.11
CA ILE A 162 -23.22 0.12 6.12
C ILE A 162 -22.35 0.38 7.36
N HIS A 163 -22.37 1.61 7.89
CA HIS A 163 -21.81 1.95 9.22
C HIS A 163 -22.42 1.07 10.33
N ASP A 164 -23.69 0.72 10.20
CA ASP A 164 -24.41 -0.12 11.16
C ASP A 164 -24.00 -1.60 11.08
N LYS A 165 -23.50 -2.06 9.94
CA LYS A 165 -23.03 -3.44 9.75
C LYS A 165 -21.68 -3.73 10.42
N LEU A 166 -20.74 -2.78 10.38
CA LEU A 166 -19.38 -2.93 10.97
C LEU A 166 -19.27 -2.37 12.39
N LYS A 167 -20.29 -1.65 12.87
CA LYS A 167 -20.31 -0.98 14.20
C LYS A 167 -19.00 -0.24 14.49
N LEU A 168 -18.57 0.58 13.53
CA LEU A 168 -17.37 1.39 13.67
C LEU A 168 -17.60 2.50 14.69
N THR A 169 -16.63 2.73 15.55
CA THR A 169 -16.61 3.90 16.43
C THR A 169 -16.19 5.13 15.62
N GLN A 170 -16.55 6.32 16.08
CA GLN A 170 -16.15 7.58 15.45
C GLN A 170 -14.63 7.65 15.19
N ARG A 171 -13.82 7.19 16.15
CA ARG A 171 -12.36 7.16 16.00
C ARG A 171 -11.87 6.14 14.96
N GLU A 172 -12.51 5.01 14.85
CA GLU A 172 -12.20 4.03 13.80
C GLU A 172 -12.56 4.57 12.42
N THR A 173 -13.65 5.33 12.29
CA THR A 173 -14.03 6.00 11.04
C THR A 173 -13.01 7.07 10.64
N GLU A 174 -12.60 7.93 11.57
CA GLU A 174 -11.55 8.95 11.33
C GLU A 174 -10.22 8.30 10.87
N VAL A 175 -9.82 7.20 11.51
CA VAL A 175 -8.62 6.46 11.12
C VAL A 175 -8.80 5.82 9.74
N LEU A 176 -9.96 5.22 9.45
CA LEU A 176 -10.26 4.60 8.17
C LEU A 176 -10.23 5.63 7.03
N GLN A 177 -10.78 6.81 7.23
CA GLN A 177 -10.73 7.90 6.27
C GLN A 177 -9.29 8.27 5.90
N LEU A 178 -8.44 8.46 6.89
CA LEU A 178 -7.03 8.79 6.67
C LEU A 178 -6.23 7.63 6.06
N LEU A 179 -6.65 6.39 6.30
CA LEU A 179 -6.09 5.21 5.62
C LEU A 179 -6.42 5.21 4.13
N ILE A 180 -7.66 5.55 3.76
CA ILE A 180 -8.10 5.69 2.36
C ILE A 180 -7.35 6.82 1.65
N GLU A 181 -7.06 7.92 2.35
CA GLU A 181 -6.21 9.00 1.84
C GLU A 181 -4.73 8.56 1.65
N GLY A 182 -4.39 7.33 2.03
CA GLY A 182 -3.06 6.77 1.90
C GLY A 182 -2.06 7.23 2.97
N ARG A 183 -2.52 7.78 4.10
CA ARG A 183 -1.66 8.22 5.21
C ARG A 183 -1.02 7.04 5.93
N SER A 184 0.24 7.15 6.28
CA SER A 184 0.92 6.19 7.16
C SER A 184 0.39 6.28 8.61
N ASN A 185 0.60 5.23 9.41
CA ASN A 185 0.18 5.24 10.82
C ASN A 185 0.83 6.36 11.63
N ILE A 186 2.03 6.80 11.23
CA ILE A 186 2.73 7.93 11.86
C ILE A 186 2.01 9.25 11.53
N GLU A 187 1.70 9.49 10.26
CA GLU A 187 0.97 10.70 9.83
C GLU A 187 -0.43 10.77 10.43
N ILE A 188 -1.14 9.64 10.46
CA ILE A 188 -2.46 9.54 11.11
C ILE A 188 -2.34 9.88 12.61
N GLY A 189 -1.32 9.34 13.28
CA GLY A 189 -1.05 9.63 14.69
C GLY A 189 -0.79 11.12 14.92
N GLN A 190 0.01 11.75 14.07
CA GLN A 190 0.26 13.20 14.14
C GLN A 190 -1.01 14.02 13.92
N GLN A 191 -1.81 13.68 12.93
CA GLN A 191 -3.03 14.41 12.58
C GLN A 191 -4.13 14.26 13.64
N LEU A 192 -4.28 13.08 14.23
CA LEU A 192 -5.29 12.81 15.26
C LEU A 192 -4.78 13.04 16.70
N HIS A 193 -3.53 13.52 16.86
CA HIS A 193 -2.85 13.71 18.16
C HIS A 193 -2.83 12.42 19.00
N LEU A 194 -2.59 11.28 18.34
CA LEU A 194 -2.52 9.95 18.97
C LEU A 194 -1.13 9.35 18.77
N SER A 195 -0.77 8.43 19.69
CA SER A 195 0.46 7.68 19.52
C SER A 195 0.32 6.71 18.32
N HIS A 196 1.42 6.47 17.62
CA HIS A 196 1.52 5.47 16.55
C HIS A 196 0.98 4.10 17.01
N ARG A 197 1.30 3.66 18.22
CA ARG A 197 0.80 2.41 18.83
C ARG A 197 -0.73 2.41 18.99
N THR A 198 -1.32 3.57 19.19
CA THR A 198 -2.77 3.71 19.28
C THR A 198 -3.42 3.55 17.91
N ILE A 199 -2.81 4.11 16.85
CA ILE A 199 -3.28 3.94 15.48
C ILE A 199 -3.19 2.49 15.03
N GLU A 200 -2.13 1.77 15.37
CA GLU A 200 -2.02 0.33 15.10
C GLU A 200 -3.17 -0.48 15.70
N LYS A 201 -3.56 -0.16 16.94
CA LYS A 201 -4.70 -0.81 17.58
C LYS A 201 -6.01 -0.54 16.81
N TYR A 202 -6.21 0.69 16.32
CA TYR A 202 -7.39 1.00 15.51
C TYR A 202 -7.36 0.26 14.17
N VAL A 203 -6.23 0.21 13.48
CA VAL A 203 -6.08 -0.55 12.24
C VAL A 203 -6.33 -2.05 12.47
N SER A 204 -5.76 -2.62 13.53
CA SER A 204 -6.01 -4.03 13.90
C SER A 204 -7.48 -4.29 14.26
N SER A 205 -8.15 -3.32 14.91
CA SER A 205 -9.58 -3.42 15.22
C SER A 205 -10.43 -3.37 13.95
N LEU A 206 -10.10 -2.48 13.01
CA LEU A 206 -10.76 -2.35 11.72
C LEU A 206 -10.64 -3.64 10.90
N LEU A 207 -9.43 -4.20 10.78
CA LEU A 207 -9.18 -5.46 10.09
C LEU A 207 -10.00 -6.61 10.68
N ARG A 208 -10.04 -6.72 12.02
CA ARG A 208 -10.83 -7.74 12.70
C ARG A 208 -12.33 -7.57 12.49
N LYS A 209 -12.85 -6.33 12.49
CA LYS A 209 -14.27 -6.04 12.30
C LYS A 209 -14.74 -6.29 10.87
N SER A 210 -13.86 -6.07 9.90
CA SER A 210 -14.12 -6.31 8.47
C SER A 210 -13.77 -7.71 8.00
N ASP A 211 -13.18 -8.55 8.89
CA ASP A 211 -12.68 -9.90 8.58
C ASP A 211 -11.64 -9.90 7.46
N LEU A 212 -10.78 -8.89 7.46
CA LEU A 212 -9.74 -8.68 6.44
C LEU A 212 -8.35 -8.89 7.03
N ASN A 213 -7.42 -9.32 6.18
CA ASN A 213 -6.09 -9.75 6.64
C ASN A 213 -5.01 -8.67 6.55
N ASN A 214 -5.22 -7.65 5.72
CA ASN A 214 -4.21 -6.61 5.53
C ASN A 214 -4.83 -5.24 5.23
N ARG A 215 -3.97 -4.19 5.33
CA ARG A 215 -4.32 -2.79 5.13
C ARG A 215 -4.90 -2.51 3.75
N VAL A 216 -4.38 -3.18 2.71
CA VAL A 216 -4.81 -2.96 1.33
C VAL A 216 -6.24 -3.47 1.14
N GLU A 217 -6.53 -4.67 1.63
CA GLU A 217 -7.89 -5.22 1.65
C GLU A 217 -8.87 -4.30 2.38
N LEU A 218 -8.45 -3.73 3.51
CA LEU A 218 -9.26 -2.80 4.28
C LEU A 218 -9.58 -1.53 3.50
N ILE A 219 -8.61 -0.96 2.81
CA ILE A 219 -8.79 0.24 1.98
C ILE A 219 -9.73 -0.06 0.81
N CYS A 220 -9.52 -1.17 0.09
CA CYS A 220 -10.40 -1.59 -1.01
C CYS A 220 -11.83 -1.79 -0.52
N TYR A 221 -12.01 -2.56 0.54
CA TYR A 221 -13.32 -2.83 1.13
C TYR A 221 -14.04 -1.54 1.53
N ALA A 222 -13.32 -0.60 2.14
CA ALA A 222 -13.88 0.67 2.57
C ALA A 222 -14.29 1.55 1.38
N MET A 223 -13.54 1.50 0.28
CA MET A 223 -13.87 2.22 -0.96
C MET A 223 -15.06 1.58 -1.69
N GLU A 224 -15.08 0.24 -1.84
CA GLU A 224 -16.18 -0.50 -2.47
C GLU A 224 -17.53 -0.27 -1.77
N HIS A 225 -17.49 -0.22 -0.44
CA HIS A 225 -18.68 -0.07 0.38
C HIS A 225 -18.98 1.37 0.81
N GLN A 226 -18.23 2.34 0.29
CA GLN A 226 -18.40 3.77 0.58
C GLN A 226 -18.51 4.04 2.10
N LEU A 227 -17.62 3.44 2.88
CA LEU A 227 -17.64 3.51 4.35
C LEU A 227 -17.23 4.88 4.90
N VAL A 228 -16.65 5.73 4.07
CA VAL A 228 -16.17 7.09 4.42
C VAL A 228 -16.27 8.00 3.20
#